data_9eae5e3c57e3ddac73fa72b89a18079d
#
_entry.id   9eae5e3c57e3ddac73fa72b89a18079d
#
_cell.length_a   1.000
_cell.length_b   1.000
_cell.length_c   1.000
_cell.angle_alpha   90.00
_cell.angle_beta   90.00
_cell.angle_gamma   90.00
#
_symmetry.space_group_name_H-M   'P 1'
#
loop_
_entity.id
_entity.type
_entity.pdbx_description
1 polymer ?
#
loop_
_entity_poly.entity_id
_entity_poly.type
_entity_poly.pdbx_seq_one_letter_code
_entity_poly.pdbx_strand_id
1 'polypeptide(L)'
;SSSEVNIPTDAPATIRSTKNTGLVFDVPGASTVNSTQIQLYTSNGSNAQKYRFTSVGNATYRITNVNSGKALDVYGGSTANGAAFQQYDSNGTSAQQWTVRNYGSGKVTLISVNANKAVDIPGGNATQQTKLQMYTPNGTAAQQWTISKVSTPRERMDATADSHRKDLPDG
;
A
#
# COMPACT_ATOMS: atom_id res chain seq x y z
N SER A 1 4.10 17.04 -17.82
CA SER A 1 3.87 17.14 -16.38
C SER A 1 3.18 15.88 -15.87
N SER A 2 3.68 15.34 -14.85
CA SER A 2 3.05 14.21 -14.20
C SER A 2 1.84 14.69 -13.41
N SER A 3 0.71 14.03 -13.58
CA SER A 3 -0.41 14.24 -12.68
C SER A 3 0.01 13.81 -11.27
N GLU A 4 -0.30 14.61 -10.28
CA GLU A 4 -0.02 14.26 -8.90
C GLU A 4 -0.83 13.03 -8.49
N VAL A 5 -0.18 12.14 -7.76
CA VAL A 5 -0.86 11.01 -7.14
C VAL A 5 -1.47 11.50 -5.83
N ASN A 6 -2.76 11.31 -5.70
CA ASN A 6 -3.47 11.69 -4.49
C ASN A 6 -3.43 10.54 -3.48
N ILE A 7 -2.53 10.64 -2.50
CA ILE A 7 -2.42 9.63 -1.44
C ILE A 7 -3.44 9.97 -0.35
N PRO A 8 -4.40 9.09 -0.08
CA PRO A 8 -5.39 9.35 0.98
C PRO A 8 -4.73 9.32 2.35
N THR A 9 -4.92 10.40 3.12
CA THR A 9 -4.44 10.49 4.51
C THR A 9 -5.61 10.57 5.50
N ASP A 10 -6.84 10.65 5.00
CA ASP A 10 -8.06 10.79 5.80
C ASP A 10 -8.85 9.48 5.91
N ALA A 11 -8.41 8.44 5.24
CA ALA A 11 -9.11 7.16 5.18
C ALA A 11 -8.13 6.04 4.87
N PRO A 12 -8.47 4.78 5.21
CA PRO A 12 -7.66 3.64 4.82
C PRO A 12 -7.59 3.49 3.29
N ALA A 13 -6.55 2.80 2.83
CA ALA A 13 -6.34 2.52 1.42
C ALA A 13 -5.84 1.09 1.24
N THR A 14 -6.08 0.53 0.05
CA THR A 14 -5.42 -0.69 -0.40
C THR A 14 -4.22 -0.32 -1.28
N ILE A 15 -3.22 -1.19 -1.29
CA ILE A 15 -2.03 -1.05 -2.13
C ILE A 15 -1.99 -2.25 -3.06
N ARG A 16 -2.20 -2.00 -4.34
CA ARG A 16 -2.48 -3.03 -5.34
C ARG A 16 -1.36 -3.15 -6.34
N SER A 17 -1.02 -4.40 -6.73
CA SER A 17 -0.04 -4.65 -7.78
C SER A 17 -0.56 -4.17 -9.14
N THR A 18 0.32 -3.52 -9.90
CA THR A 18 0.02 -3.21 -11.30
C THR A 18 0.31 -4.39 -12.21
N LYS A 19 1.14 -5.32 -11.77
CA LYS A 19 1.49 -6.51 -12.54
C LYS A 19 0.40 -7.56 -12.50
N ASN A 20 -0.29 -7.70 -11.35
CA ASN A 20 -1.47 -8.54 -11.21
C ASN A 20 -2.49 -7.78 -10.36
N THR A 21 -3.47 -7.18 -11.02
CA THR A 21 -4.42 -6.27 -10.38
C THR A 21 -5.41 -6.93 -9.43
N GLY A 22 -5.44 -8.26 -9.38
CA GLY A 22 -6.22 -9.00 -8.40
C GLY A 22 -5.56 -9.08 -7.03
N LEU A 23 -4.28 -8.71 -6.93
CA LEU A 23 -3.47 -8.90 -5.72
C LEU A 23 -3.14 -7.57 -5.05
N VAL A 24 -3.22 -7.57 -3.72
CA VAL A 24 -2.92 -6.40 -2.88
C VAL A 24 -1.91 -6.78 -1.78
N PHE A 25 -1.33 -5.76 -1.14
CA PHE A 25 -0.53 -5.98 0.08
C PHE A 25 -1.42 -6.58 1.15
N ASP A 26 -0.94 -7.65 1.77
CA ASP A 26 -1.70 -8.42 2.74
C ASP A 26 -0.79 -8.87 3.89
N VAL A 27 -1.31 -8.81 5.11
CA VAL A 27 -0.63 -9.40 6.26
C VAL A 27 -1.13 -10.83 6.40
N PRO A 28 -0.27 -11.84 6.19
CA PRO A 28 -0.69 -13.25 6.23
C PRO A 28 -1.45 -13.60 7.49
N GLY A 29 -2.61 -14.24 7.32
CA GLY A 29 -3.43 -14.70 8.44
C GLY A 29 -3.93 -13.58 9.34
N ALA A 30 -3.95 -12.33 8.87
CA ALA A 30 -4.29 -11.16 9.69
C ALA A 30 -3.44 -11.09 10.97
N SER A 31 -2.18 -11.48 10.89
CA SER A 31 -1.24 -11.51 12.01
C SER A 31 -1.07 -10.14 12.64
N THR A 32 -0.92 -10.12 13.97
CA THR A 32 -0.57 -8.90 14.71
C THR A 32 0.85 -8.97 15.26
N VAL A 33 1.65 -9.93 14.80
CA VAL A 33 2.98 -10.21 15.31
C VAL A 33 4.03 -9.37 14.59
N ASN A 34 5.01 -8.86 15.33
CA ASN A 34 6.18 -8.16 14.75
C ASN A 34 6.92 -9.08 13.78
N SER A 35 7.48 -8.50 12.74
CA SER A 35 8.27 -9.20 11.72
C SER A 35 7.45 -10.16 10.85
N THR A 36 6.13 -9.98 10.78
CA THR A 36 5.33 -10.67 9.78
C THR A 36 5.61 -10.04 8.42
N GLN A 37 6.14 -10.82 7.49
CA GLN A 37 6.46 -10.34 6.15
C GLN A 37 5.18 -10.12 5.34
N ILE A 38 5.11 -8.98 4.67
CA ILE A 38 3.96 -8.63 3.82
C ILE A 38 3.99 -9.50 2.56
N GLN A 39 2.83 -9.93 2.13
CA GLN A 39 2.66 -10.75 0.93
C GLN A 39 1.68 -10.12 -0.04
N LEU A 40 1.62 -10.66 -1.24
CA LEU A 40 0.53 -10.42 -2.17
C LEU A 40 -0.58 -11.44 -1.90
N TYR A 41 -1.82 -10.98 -1.91
CA TYR A 41 -2.97 -11.87 -1.75
C TYR A 41 -4.17 -11.30 -2.49
N THR A 42 -5.10 -12.18 -2.88
CA THR A 42 -6.35 -11.75 -3.52
C THR A 42 -7.06 -10.73 -2.65
N SER A 43 -7.50 -9.63 -3.26
CA SER A 43 -8.25 -8.58 -2.58
C SER A 43 -9.53 -9.16 -1.98
N ASN A 44 -9.74 -8.98 -0.66
CA ASN A 44 -10.87 -9.58 0.06
C ASN A 44 -11.60 -8.61 0.98
N GLY A 45 -11.20 -7.33 1.00
CA GLY A 45 -11.88 -6.31 1.80
C GLY A 45 -11.59 -6.37 3.30
N SER A 46 -10.66 -7.23 3.75
CA SER A 46 -10.34 -7.36 5.16
C SER A 46 -9.42 -6.23 5.65
N ASN A 47 -9.40 -6.01 6.97
CA ASN A 47 -8.54 -4.98 7.56
C ASN A 47 -7.05 -5.32 7.45
N ALA A 48 -6.71 -6.59 7.27
CA ALA A 48 -5.32 -7.01 7.01
C ALA A 48 -4.78 -6.49 5.68
N GLN A 49 -5.67 -6.01 4.80
CA GLN A 49 -5.33 -5.46 3.48
C GLN A 49 -5.55 -3.95 3.41
N LYS A 50 -5.84 -3.30 4.53
CA LYS A 50 -6.08 -1.86 4.59
C LYS A 50 -4.96 -1.17 5.34
N TYR A 51 -4.55 -0.03 4.83
CA TYR A 51 -3.40 0.71 5.36
C TYR A 51 -3.74 2.19 5.50
N ARG A 52 -3.25 2.81 6.57
CA ARG A 52 -3.38 4.25 6.77
C ARG A 52 -2.05 4.92 6.44
N PHE A 53 -2.13 5.97 5.64
CA PHE A 53 -0.98 6.78 5.26
C PHE A 53 -0.96 8.05 6.10
N THR A 54 0.16 8.28 6.80
CA THR A 54 0.36 9.50 7.58
C THR A 54 1.55 10.25 6.98
N SER A 55 1.32 11.48 6.51
CA SER A 55 2.38 12.28 5.92
C SER A 55 3.42 12.67 6.98
N VAL A 56 4.69 12.53 6.60
CA VAL A 56 5.82 13.02 7.40
C VAL A 56 6.58 14.11 6.65
N GLY A 57 6.01 14.62 5.54
CA GLY A 57 6.58 15.69 4.73
C GLY A 57 7.28 15.17 3.48
N ASN A 58 7.44 16.03 2.46
CA ASN A 58 8.21 15.73 1.25
C ASN A 58 7.79 14.43 0.53
N ALA A 59 6.48 14.26 0.31
CA ALA A 59 5.92 13.07 -0.35
C ALA A 59 6.33 11.76 0.34
N THR A 60 6.58 11.83 1.65
CA THR A 60 7.04 10.72 2.47
C THR A 60 5.98 10.39 3.52
N TYR A 61 5.77 9.10 3.78
CA TYR A 61 4.69 8.62 4.61
C TYR A 61 5.15 7.53 5.56
N ARG A 62 4.53 7.51 6.75
CA ARG A 62 4.43 6.31 7.57
C ARG A 62 3.17 5.58 7.12
N ILE A 63 3.25 4.26 6.99
CA ILE A 63 2.13 3.44 6.51
C ILE A 63 1.85 2.37 7.57
N THR A 64 0.64 2.36 8.12
CA THR A 64 0.27 1.41 9.18
C THR A 64 -0.88 0.52 8.76
N ASN A 65 -0.81 -0.74 9.15
CA ASN A 65 -1.87 -1.72 8.87
C ASN A 65 -3.05 -1.48 9.81
N VAL A 66 -4.26 -1.44 9.25
CA VAL A 66 -5.47 -1.15 10.03
C VAL A 66 -5.76 -2.24 11.07
N ASN A 67 -5.50 -3.50 10.73
CA ASN A 67 -5.78 -4.61 11.65
C ASN A 67 -4.79 -4.67 12.81
N SER A 68 -3.49 -4.59 12.53
CA SER A 68 -2.45 -4.75 13.55
C SER A 68 -2.03 -3.44 14.21
N GLY A 69 -2.24 -2.31 13.54
CA GLY A 69 -1.71 -1.01 13.97
C GLY A 69 -0.20 -0.87 13.74
N LYS A 70 0.45 -1.88 13.16
CA LYS A 70 1.90 -1.88 12.97
C LYS A 70 2.28 -1.17 11.69
N ALA A 71 3.53 -0.63 11.67
CA ALA A 71 4.06 0.10 10.53
C ALA A 71 4.69 -0.84 9.51
N LEU A 72 4.57 -0.50 8.23
CA LEU A 72 5.35 -1.14 7.18
C LEU A 72 6.82 -0.76 7.36
N ASP A 73 7.71 -1.76 7.31
CA ASP A 73 9.06 -1.66 7.83
C ASP A 73 10.01 -2.53 7.01
N VAL A 74 11.27 -2.12 6.96
CA VAL A 74 12.34 -2.94 6.39
C VAL A 74 12.99 -3.73 7.51
N TYR A 75 13.00 -5.05 7.40
CA TYR A 75 13.57 -5.94 8.41
C TYR A 75 14.97 -5.49 8.83
N GLY A 76 15.14 -5.26 10.14
CA GLY A 76 16.42 -4.87 10.71
C GLY A 76 16.99 -3.55 10.20
N GLY A 77 16.19 -2.72 9.53
CA GLY A 77 16.71 -1.50 8.91
C GLY A 77 17.75 -1.79 7.82
N SER A 78 17.70 -2.95 7.20
CA SER A 78 18.67 -3.40 6.20
C SER A 78 18.68 -2.48 4.98
N THR A 79 19.87 -2.31 4.39
CA THR A 79 20.05 -1.59 3.12
C THR A 79 20.31 -2.54 1.96
N ALA A 80 20.24 -3.85 2.19
CA ALA A 80 20.57 -4.86 1.20
C ALA A 80 19.38 -5.19 0.29
N ASN A 81 19.65 -5.54 -0.96
CA ASN A 81 18.67 -6.15 -1.84
C ASN A 81 18.19 -7.48 -1.24
N GLY A 82 16.90 -7.75 -1.33
CA GLY A 82 16.32 -8.97 -0.79
C GLY A 82 15.88 -8.86 0.67
N ALA A 83 16.11 -7.72 1.33
CA ALA A 83 15.62 -7.52 2.70
C ALA A 83 14.10 -7.66 2.75
N ALA A 84 13.57 -8.28 3.80
CA ALA A 84 12.15 -8.51 3.94
C ALA A 84 11.39 -7.21 4.16
N PHE A 85 10.26 -7.07 3.47
CA PHE A 85 9.28 -6.02 3.69
C PHE A 85 8.22 -6.57 4.64
N GLN A 86 8.07 -5.96 5.81
CA GLN A 86 7.34 -6.53 6.93
C GLN A 86 6.51 -5.50 7.67
N GLN A 87 5.74 -5.95 8.65
CA GLN A 87 5.16 -5.07 9.66
C GLN A 87 5.96 -5.14 10.95
N TYR A 88 6.03 -4.02 11.67
CA TYR A 88 6.73 -3.94 12.94
C TYR A 88 6.15 -2.80 13.78
N ASP A 89 6.33 -2.85 15.11
CA ASP A 89 5.91 -1.75 15.99
C ASP A 89 6.42 -0.42 15.45
N SER A 90 5.56 0.60 15.45
CA SER A 90 5.92 1.94 14.98
C SER A 90 7.00 2.53 15.89
N ASN A 91 8.14 2.93 15.30
CA ASN A 91 9.31 3.39 16.06
C ASN A 91 9.91 4.69 15.54
N GLY A 92 9.31 5.32 14.53
CA GLY A 92 9.77 6.59 13.99
C GLY A 92 11.06 6.56 13.20
N THR A 93 11.62 5.37 12.91
CA THR A 93 12.89 5.27 12.17
C THR A 93 12.68 5.42 10.66
N SER A 94 13.78 5.70 9.94
CA SER A 94 13.74 5.82 8.48
C SER A 94 13.40 4.50 7.78
N ALA A 95 13.56 3.36 8.45
CA ALA A 95 13.14 2.06 7.94
C ALA A 95 11.62 1.93 7.83
N GLN A 96 10.87 2.85 8.46
CA GLN A 96 9.41 2.89 8.44
C GLN A 96 8.88 4.12 7.71
N GLN A 97 9.72 4.80 6.93
CA GLN A 97 9.34 5.96 6.13
C GLN A 97 9.48 5.64 4.66
N TRP A 98 8.47 6.02 3.89
CA TRP A 98 8.31 5.62 2.48
C TRP A 98 8.05 6.84 1.62
N THR A 99 8.96 7.13 0.70
CA THR A 99 8.75 8.17 -0.30
C THR A 99 7.92 7.57 -1.43
N VAL A 100 6.85 8.25 -1.79
CA VAL A 100 5.99 7.84 -2.89
C VAL A 100 6.49 8.53 -4.16
N ARG A 101 7.00 7.73 -5.09
CA ARG A 101 7.47 8.22 -6.39
C ARG A 101 6.38 8.00 -7.43
N ASN A 102 5.95 9.08 -8.09
CA ASN A 102 4.92 9.01 -9.12
C ASN A 102 5.52 8.53 -10.45
N TYR A 103 4.91 7.49 -11.03
CA TYR A 103 5.29 6.97 -12.35
C TYR A 103 4.27 7.35 -13.43
N GLY A 104 3.25 8.13 -13.08
CA GLY A 104 2.17 8.52 -14.01
C GLY A 104 1.03 7.50 -14.01
N SER A 105 -0.13 7.93 -14.49
CA SER A 105 -1.34 7.08 -14.59
C SER A 105 -1.76 6.44 -13.27
N GLY A 106 -1.50 7.12 -12.14
CA GLY A 106 -1.84 6.62 -10.82
C GLY A 106 -0.89 5.57 -10.27
N LYS A 107 0.16 5.19 -11.01
CA LYS A 107 1.13 4.19 -10.58
C LYS A 107 2.23 4.83 -9.75
N VAL A 108 2.60 4.19 -8.65
CA VAL A 108 3.65 4.70 -7.76
C VAL A 108 4.65 3.60 -7.42
N THR A 109 5.85 4.04 -7.05
CA THR A 109 6.84 3.18 -6.41
C THR A 109 6.98 3.64 -4.96
N LEU A 110 7.09 2.71 -4.02
CA LEU A 110 7.31 3.00 -2.61
C LEU A 110 8.79 2.81 -2.32
N ILE A 111 9.48 3.91 -1.99
CA ILE A 111 10.93 3.93 -1.79
C ILE A 111 11.23 4.11 -0.30
N SER A 112 12.03 3.19 0.25
CA SER A 112 12.51 3.28 1.63
C SER A 112 13.42 4.49 1.81
N VAL A 113 13.13 5.34 2.78
CA VAL A 113 14.01 6.47 3.12
C VAL A 113 15.36 5.96 3.64
N ASN A 114 15.34 4.83 4.35
CA ASN A 114 16.55 4.24 4.93
C ASN A 114 17.59 3.85 3.86
N ALA A 115 17.14 3.21 2.76
CA ALA A 115 18.08 2.58 1.83
C ALA A 115 17.91 3.03 0.38
N ASN A 116 16.91 3.87 0.07
CA ASN A 116 16.56 4.23 -1.30
C ASN A 116 16.25 2.99 -2.15
N LYS A 117 15.66 1.98 -1.55
CA LYS A 117 15.21 0.75 -2.22
C LYS A 117 13.71 0.75 -2.38
N ALA A 118 13.24 0.05 -3.40
CA ALA A 118 11.82 -0.06 -3.72
C ALA A 118 11.22 -1.34 -3.14
N VAL A 119 9.95 -1.27 -2.74
CA VAL A 119 9.16 -2.47 -2.47
C VAL A 119 8.98 -3.22 -3.78
N ASP A 120 9.32 -4.51 -3.81
CA ASP A 120 9.51 -5.29 -5.01
C ASP A 120 8.90 -6.68 -4.91
N ILE A 121 8.39 -7.17 -6.03
CA ILE A 121 7.92 -8.55 -6.16
C ILE A 121 9.12 -9.40 -6.61
N PRO A 122 9.64 -10.30 -5.76
CA PRO A 122 10.81 -11.11 -6.12
C PRO A 122 10.61 -11.83 -7.46
N GLY A 123 11.57 -11.66 -8.37
CA GLY A 123 11.51 -12.26 -9.70
C GLY A 123 10.34 -11.81 -10.55
N GLY A 124 9.62 -10.78 -10.14
CA GLY A 124 8.40 -10.35 -10.81
C GLY A 124 7.26 -11.36 -10.72
N ASN A 125 7.33 -12.30 -9.80
CA ASN A 125 6.36 -13.39 -9.66
C ASN A 125 5.11 -12.93 -8.90
N ALA A 126 4.17 -12.29 -9.62
CA ALA A 126 2.96 -11.73 -9.05
C ALA A 126 1.89 -12.81 -8.86
N THR A 127 2.09 -13.65 -7.86
CA THR A 127 1.18 -14.76 -7.53
C THR A 127 0.76 -14.66 -6.06
N GLN A 128 -0.28 -15.43 -5.73
CA GLN A 128 -0.84 -15.53 -4.40
C GLN A 128 0.25 -15.94 -3.39
N GLN A 129 0.33 -15.21 -2.26
CA GLN A 129 1.25 -15.47 -1.16
C GLN A 129 2.74 -15.20 -1.45
N THR A 130 3.06 -14.55 -2.57
CA THR A 130 4.43 -14.08 -2.82
C THR A 130 4.82 -13.07 -1.76
N LYS A 131 5.91 -13.32 -1.04
CA LYS A 131 6.44 -12.40 -0.01
C LYS A 131 7.20 -11.26 -0.68
N LEU A 132 6.97 -10.04 -0.22
CA LEU A 132 7.57 -8.85 -0.78
C LEU A 132 8.93 -8.56 -0.13
N GLN A 133 9.79 -7.92 -0.91
CA GLN A 133 11.16 -7.61 -0.52
C GLN A 133 11.52 -6.18 -0.90
N MET A 134 12.70 -5.75 -0.46
CA MET A 134 13.32 -4.50 -0.91
C MET A 134 14.30 -4.81 -2.02
N TYR A 135 14.32 -3.97 -3.06
CA TYR A 135 15.25 -4.19 -4.17
C TYR A 135 15.59 -2.85 -4.83
N THR A 136 16.74 -2.80 -5.51
CA THR A 136 17.14 -1.61 -6.26
C THR A 136 16.01 -1.16 -7.19
N PRO A 137 15.64 0.13 -7.19
CA PRO A 137 14.61 0.63 -8.10
C PRO A 137 15.00 0.39 -9.55
N ASN A 138 14.07 -0.18 -10.35
CA ASN A 138 14.36 -0.57 -11.74
C ASN A 138 13.24 -0.19 -12.72
N GLY A 139 12.20 0.52 -12.28
CA GLY A 139 11.12 0.98 -13.15
C GLY A 139 10.19 -0.09 -13.69
N THR A 140 10.29 -1.34 -13.21
CA THR A 140 9.43 -2.44 -13.69
C THR A 140 8.09 -2.46 -12.97
N ALA A 141 7.11 -3.16 -13.55
CA ALA A 141 5.80 -3.33 -12.94
C ALA A 141 5.87 -4.09 -11.61
N ALA A 142 6.93 -4.87 -11.39
CA ALA A 142 7.15 -5.57 -10.12
C ALA A 142 7.33 -4.59 -8.94
N GLN A 143 7.58 -3.33 -9.23
CA GLN A 143 7.80 -2.28 -8.22
C GLN A 143 6.76 -1.16 -8.32
N GLN A 144 5.69 -1.37 -9.06
CA GLN A 144 4.67 -0.34 -9.26
C GLN A 144 3.34 -0.77 -8.65
N TRP A 145 2.71 0.18 -7.98
CA TRP A 145 1.52 -0.04 -7.16
C TRP A 145 0.48 1.03 -7.47
N THR A 146 -0.79 0.70 -7.27
CA THR A 146 -1.85 1.70 -7.20
C THR A 146 -2.41 1.75 -5.79
N ILE A 147 -2.63 2.96 -5.29
CA ILE A 147 -3.14 3.18 -3.94
C ILE A 147 -4.56 3.72 -4.07
N SER A 148 -5.53 2.98 -3.51
CA SER A 148 -6.94 3.29 -3.66
C SER A 148 -7.61 3.46 -2.31
N LYS A 149 -8.24 4.61 -2.10
CA LYS A 149 -9.00 4.90 -0.90
C LYS A 149 -10.15 3.89 -0.75
N VAL A 150 -10.30 3.36 0.45
CA VAL A 150 -11.44 2.51 0.79
C VAL A 150 -12.57 3.41 1.28
N SER A 151 -13.71 3.36 0.59
CA SER A 151 -14.88 4.15 0.99
C SER A 151 -15.50 3.61 2.27
N THR A 152 -15.98 4.52 3.13
CA THR A 152 -16.71 4.13 4.34
C THR A 152 -18.09 3.59 3.96
N PRO A 153 -18.75 2.83 4.85
CA PRO A 153 -20.14 2.42 4.62
C PRO A 153 -21.07 3.62 4.36
N ARG A 154 -20.84 4.74 5.05
CA ARG A 154 -21.63 5.94 4.86
C ARG A 154 -21.46 6.53 3.46
N GLU A 155 -20.22 6.60 2.97
CA GLU A 155 -19.93 7.10 1.63
C GLU A 155 -20.61 6.24 0.57
N ARG A 156 -20.61 4.91 0.74
CA ARG A 156 -21.30 3.99 -0.17
C ARG A 156 -22.81 4.18 -0.14
N MET A 157 -23.39 4.42 1.03
CA MET A 157 -24.83 4.70 1.17
C MET A 157 -25.19 6.01 0.48
N ASP A 158 -24.41 7.07 0.65
CA ASP A 158 -24.64 8.37 0.02
C ASP A 158 -24.56 8.25 -1.50
N ALA A 159 -23.59 7.53 -2.04
CA ALA A 159 -23.48 7.29 -3.47
C ALA A 159 -24.70 6.53 -4.03
N THR A 160 -25.22 5.56 -3.31
CA THR A 160 -26.42 4.82 -3.69
C THR A 160 -27.65 5.73 -3.69
N ALA A 161 -27.79 6.59 -2.68
CA ALA A 161 -28.90 7.54 -2.61
C ALA A 161 -28.87 8.53 -3.78
N ASP A 162 -27.69 9.04 -4.15
CA ASP A 162 -27.54 9.93 -5.30
C ASP A 162 -27.89 9.22 -6.61
N SER A 163 -27.48 7.99 -6.76
CA SER A 163 -27.82 7.17 -7.92
C SER A 163 -29.34 7.00 -8.05
N HIS A 164 -30.03 6.73 -6.94
CA HIS A 164 -31.50 6.63 -6.92
C HIS A 164 -32.18 7.94 -7.29
N ARG A 165 -31.65 9.08 -6.84
CA ARG A 165 -32.24 10.38 -7.18
C ARG A 165 -32.17 10.65 -8.68
N LYS A 166 -31.12 10.24 -9.35
CA LYS A 166 -30.98 10.42 -10.79
C LYS A 166 -32.00 9.63 -11.58
N ASP A 167 -32.49 8.54 -11.02
CA ASP A 167 -33.46 7.64 -11.66
C ASP A 167 -34.89 8.02 -11.38
N LEU A 168 -35.17 9.02 -10.51
CA LEU A 168 -36.52 9.46 -10.22
C LEU A 168 -37.02 10.38 -11.32
N PRO A 169 -38.27 10.22 -11.77
CA PRO A 169 -38.82 11.13 -12.75
C PRO A 169 -38.99 12.54 -12.18
N ASP A 170 -38.72 13.55 -13.02
CA ASP A 170 -39.03 14.93 -12.71
C ASP A 170 -40.53 15.10 -12.67
N GLY A 171 -41.05 15.27 -11.51
CA GLY A 171 -42.50 15.39 -11.36
C GLY A 171 -42.92 16.64 -10.69
#